data_1d3d3da35ba15a5079c4eea699005d7e
#
_entry.id   1d3d3da35ba15a5079c4eea699005d7e
#
_cell.length_a   1.000
_cell.length_b   1.000
_cell.length_c   1.000
_cell.angle_alpha   90.00
_cell.angle_beta   90.00
_cell.angle_gamma   90.00
#
_symmetry.space_group_name_H-M   'P 1'
#
loop_
_entity.id
_entity.type
_entity.pdbx_description
1 polymer ?
#
loop_
_entity_poly.entity_id
_entity_poly.type
_entity_poly.pdbx_seq_one_letter_code
_entity_poly.pdbx_strand_id
1 'polypeptide(L)'
;MKKLVSCVDQARCSETSFFNDLLPLPYTKATLMRVCDHIDEVQEAIRRPILLENPSTYVAFRNSTMCETDFIRNVAERTGCGLLLDVNNVFVSAANHGFSALQYLADFPLARVGEIHLAGHAEQSDDDGELLIDSHDGPVADAVWKLFEIVIARLGPVPTLIEWDSNIPDWPVLKAEAAAAQSILDRHVRGMRHAA
;
A
#
# COMPACT_ATOMS: atom_id res chain seq x y z
N MET A 1 -3.51 -20.60 -2.50
CA MET A 1 -2.82 -20.38 -1.21
C MET A 1 -1.96 -21.54 -0.73
N LYS A 2 -2.42 -22.82 -0.75
CA LYS A 2 -1.58 -23.99 -0.35
C LYS A 2 -0.31 -24.20 -1.18
N LYS A 3 -0.31 -23.92 -2.49
CA LYS A 3 0.87 -24.09 -3.36
C LYS A 3 1.95 -23.04 -3.15
N LEU A 4 1.59 -21.78 -2.92
CA LEU A 4 2.56 -20.72 -2.63
C LEU A 4 3.21 -20.88 -1.25
N VAL A 5 2.42 -21.27 -0.23
CA VAL A 5 2.93 -21.54 1.13
C VAL A 5 3.85 -22.78 1.15
N SER A 6 3.61 -23.81 0.30
CA SER A 6 4.48 -24.99 0.25
C SER A 6 5.85 -24.73 -0.39
N CYS A 7 5.98 -23.74 -1.28
CA CYS A 7 7.28 -23.38 -1.88
C CYS A 7 8.21 -22.64 -0.89
N VAL A 8 7.66 -21.88 0.05
CA VAL A 8 8.45 -21.12 1.04
C VAL A 8 8.93 -22.01 2.19
N ASP A 9 8.21 -23.11 2.48
CA ASP A 9 8.54 -24.05 3.56
C ASP A 9 9.50 -25.20 3.11
N GLN A 10 9.73 -25.39 1.80
CA GLN A 10 10.62 -26.43 1.29
C GLN A 10 11.84 -25.82 0.60
N ALA A 11 12.97 -25.86 1.28
CA ALA A 11 14.31 -25.52 0.75
C ALA A 11 14.78 -26.46 -0.39
N ARG A 12 13.86 -26.92 -1.26
CA ARG A 12 14.12 -27.72 -2.46
C ARG A 12 13.17 -27.34 -3.58
N CYS A 13 13.33 -26.14 -4.12
CA CYS A 13 12.83 -25.86 -5.46
C CYS A 13 14.03 -25.88 -6.41
N SER A 14 14.15 -26.95 -7.21
CA SER A 14 15.21 -27.12 -8.22
C SER A 14 14.91 -26.37 -9.53
N GLU A 15 13.81 -25.60 -9.57
CA GLU A 15 13.45 -24.73 -10.69
C GLU A 15 13.41 -23.28 -10.18
N THR A 16 14.16 -22.40 -10.82
CA THR A 16 14.13 -20.96 -10.57
C THR A 16 12.81 -20.44 -11.10
N SER A 17 11.80 -20.34 -10.23
CA SER A 17 10.55 -19.68 -10.57
C SER A 17 10.75 -18.18 -10.37
N PHE A 18 10.57 -17.40 -11.43
CA PHE A 18 10.54 -15.94 -11.35
C PHE A 18 9.11 -15.52 -10.99
N PHE A 19 8.95 -14.90 -9.84
CA PHE A 19 7.73 -14.18 -9.50
C PHE A 19 7.92 -12.75 -10.01
N ASN A 20 7.04 -12.31 -10.90
CA ASN A 20 7.03 -10.93 -11.40
C ASN A 20 6.34 -9.98 -10.40
N ASP A 21 6.43 -10.29 -9.11
CA ASP A 21 5.76 -9.54 -8.07
C ASP A 21 6.69 -9.27 -6.89
N LEU A 22 6.44 -8.18 -6.19
CA LEU A 22 7.20 -7.80 -5.00
C LEU A 22 6.77 -8.67 -3.82
N LEU A 23 7.68 -9.50 -3.33
CA LEU A 23 7.43 -10.27 -2.11
C LEU A 23 7.62 -9.40 -0.87
N PRO A 24 6.73 -9.50 0.13
CA PRO A 24 6.92 -8.80 1.39
C PRO A 24 8.16 -9.34 2.12
N LEU A 25 8.64 -8.57 3.09
CA LEU A 25 9.72 -8.96 3.99
C LEU A 25 9.17 -9.57 5.28
N PRO A 26 9.90 -10.50 5.94
CA PRO A 26 9.54 -10.85 7.30
C PRO A 26 9.78 -9.64 8.22
N TYR A 27 8.73 -9.19 8.91
CA TYR A 27 8.80 -8.02 9.78
C TYR A 27 9.49 -8.37 11.10
N THR A 28 10.82 -8.37 11.07
CA THR A 28 11.69 -8.67 12.20
C THR A 28 12.62 -7.49 12.51
N LYS A 29 13.25 -7.50 13.69
CA LYS A 29 14.25 -6.48 14.03
C LYS A 29 15.43 -6.47 13.04
N ALA A 30 15.83 -7.64 12.54
CA ALA A 30 16.95 -7.74 11.61
C ALA A 30 16.61 -7.11 10.25
N THR A 31 15.44 -7.43 9.70
CA THR A 31 14.96 -6.81 8.45
C THR A 31 14.69 -5.32 8.62
N LEU A 32 14.15 -4.90 9.76
CA LEU A 32 13.95 -3.48 10.07
C LEU A 32 15.27 -2.70 9.99
N MET A 33 16.33 -3.20 10.63
CA MET A 33 17.64 -2.54 10.58
C MET A 33 18.15 -2.44 9.14
N ARG A 34 18.07 -3.53 8.37
CA ARG A 34 18.53 -3.56 6.99
C ARG A 34 17.77 -2.59 6.08
N VAL A 35 16.44 -2.50 6.25
CA VAL A 35 15.63 -1.53 5.49
C VAL A 35 16.01 -0.11 5.87
N CYS A 36 16.21 0.18 7.16
CA CYS A 36 16.66 1.50 7.59
C CYS A 36 18.02 1.87 6.97
N ASP A 37 18.99 0.96 7.02
CA ASP A 37 20.34 1.18 6.44
C ASP A 37 20.24 1.51 4.94
N HIS A 38 19.42 0.78 4.17
CA HIS A 38 19.23 1.04 2.73
C HIS A 38 18.54 2.39 2.47
N ILE A 39 17.54 2.76 3.28
CA ILE A 39 16.85 4.06 3.14
C ILE A 39 17.83 5.19 3.44
N ASP A 40 18.65 5.07 4.47
CA ASP A 40 19.64 6.08 4.81
C ASP A 40 20.68 6.24 3.69
N GLU A 41 21.20 5.14 3.12
CA GLU A 41 22.10 5.15 1.96
C GLU A 41 21.46 5.87 0.76
N VAL A 42 20.19 5.59 0.44
CA VAL A 42 19.48 6.24 -0.66
C VAL A 42 19.29 7.73 -0.38
N GLN A 43 18.79 8.09 0.80
CA GLN A 43 18.56 9.49 1.18
C GLN A 43 19.86 10.31 1.18
N GLU A 44 20.96 9.72 1.65
CA GLU A 44 22.29 10.35 1.59
C GLU A 44 22.75 10.58 0.14
N ALA A 45 22.59 9.56 -0.72
CA ALA A 45 23.00 9.64 -2.12
C ALA A 45 22.23 10.70 -2.91
N ILE A 46 20.90 10.76 -2.73
CA ILE A 46 20.04 11.73 -3.43
C ILE A 46 19.92 13.08 -2.70
N ARG A 47 20.42 13.17 -1.46
CA ARG A 47 20.41 14.36 -0.58
C ARG A 47 19.00 14.92 -0.32
N ARG A 48 18.02 14.05 -0.17
CA ARG A 48 16.64 14.42 0.18
C ARG A 48 15.90 13.22 0.80
N PRO A 49 14.84 13.47 1.62
CA PRO A 49 13.99 12.41 2.08
C PRO A 49 13.26 11.72 0.92
N ILE A 50 12.97 10.44 1.09
CA ILE A 50 12.08 9.67 0.22
C ILE A 50 10.76 9.39 0.92
N LEU A 51 9.77 8.89 0.17
CA LEU A 51 8.56 8.30 0.72
C LEU A 51 8.69 6.78 0.61
N LEU A 52 8.40 6.09 1.70
CA LEU A 52 8.30 4.63 1.73
C LEU A 52 6.83 4.24 1.59
N GLU A 53 6.56 3.36 0.65
CA GLU A 53 5.22 2.85 0.38
C GLU A 53 4.90 1.59 1.19
N ASN A 54 3.62 1.42 1.59
CA ASN A 54 3.11 0.16 2.10
C ASN A 54 2.84 -0.81 0.94
N PRO A 55 3.37 -2.05 0.99
CA PRO A 55 3.19 -3.00 -0.10
C PRO A 55 1.79 -3.62 -0.14
N SER A 56 1.35 -4.09 -1.31
CA SER A 56 0.34 -5.14 -1.40
C SER A 56 0.96 -6.48 -1.04
N THR A 57 0.25 -7.34 -0.30
CA THR A 57 0.80 -8.58 0.20
C THR A 57 -0.10 -9.79 -0.06
N TYR A 58 0.51 -10.89 -0.53
CA TYR A 58 -0.14 -12.17 -0.83
C TYR A 58 0.32 -13.29 0.11
N VAL A 59 1.45 -13.08 0.77
CA VAL A 59 2.06 -14.03 1.71
C VAL A 59 2.44 -13.31 2.99
N ALA A 60 2.31 -14.01 4.12
CA ALA A 60 2.77 -13.57 5.42
C ALA A 60 3.85 -14.52 5.95
N PHE A 61 4.90 -13.99 6.53
CA PHE A 61 5.99 -14.78 7.09
C PHE A 61 5.72 -15.13 8.56
N ARG A 62 5.75 -16.42 8.90
CA ARG A 62 5.52 -16.91 10.27
C ARG A 62 6.54 -16.42 11.28
N ASN A 63 7.73 -16.06 10.84
CA ASN A 63 8.81 -15.55 11.68
C ASN A 63 8.74 -14.02 11.87
N SER A 64 7.73 -13.34 11.37
CA SER A 64 7.48 -11.94 11.68
C SER A 64 7.20 -11.77 13.17
N THR A 65 7.86 -10.78 13.80
CA THR A 65 7.79 -10.52 15.23
C THR A 65 7.05 -9.22 15.57
N MET A 66 6.62 -8.48 14.55
CA MET A 66 5.82 -7.26 14.64
C MET A 66 4.85 -7.18 13.46
N CYS A 67 3.81 -6.36 13.56
CA CYS A 67 2.91 -6.09 12.44
C CYS A 67 3.53 -5.09 11.46
N GLU A 68 2.96 -5.03 10.25
CA GLU A 68 3.44 -4.15 9.18
C GLU A 68 3.40 -2.68 9.56
N THR A 69 2.30 -2.23 10.17
CA THR A 69 2.14 -0.82 10.58
C THR A 69 3.17 -0.39 11.61
N ASP A 70 3.55 -1.29 12.54
CA ASP A 70 4.65 -1.03 13.49
C ASP A 70 6.01 -1.05 12.79
N PHE A 71 6.21 -1.95 11.83
CA PHE A 71 7.44 -2.00 11.04
C PHE A 71 7.64 -0.69 10.27
N ILE A 72 6.63 -0.24 9.50
CA ILE A 72 6.66 1.00 8.73
C ILE A 72 6.86 2.22 9.64
N ARG A 73 6.17 2.27 10.78
CA ARG A 73 6.33 3.33 11.78
C ARG A 73 7.78 3.40 12.28
N ASN A 74 8.35 2.27 12.66
CA ASN A 74 9.73 2.20 13.14
C ASN A 74 10.74 2.61 12.05
N VAL A 75 10.51 2.24 10.79
CA VAL A 75 11.35 2.70 9.67
C VAL A 75 11.30 4.21 9.55
N ALA A 76 10.10 4.80 9.46
CA ALA A 76 9.93 6.24 9.30
C ALA A 76 10.47 7.06 10.49
N GLU A 77 10.36 6.53 11.72
CA GLU A 77 10.91 7.18 12.91
C GLU A 77 12.45 7.17 12.93
N ARG A 78 13.09 6.10 12.48
CA ARG A 78 14.55 5.93 12.51
C ARG A 78 15.26 6.66 11.40
N THR A 79 14.71 6.61 10.18
CA THR A 79 15.37 7.17 8.99
C THR A 79 14.92 8.59 8.66
N GLY A 80 13.82 9.05 9.27
CA GLY A 80 13.21 10.32 8.95
C GLY A 80 12.54 10.38 7.57
N CYS A 81 12.40 9.24 6.86
CA CYS A 81 11.65 9.20 5.61
C CYS A 81 10.17 9.51 5.83
N GLY A 82 9.51 10.04 4.80
CA GLY A 82 8.06 10.14 4.75
C GLY A 82 7.43 8.81 4.35
N LEU A 83 6.10 8.80 4.26
CA LEU A 83 5.34 7.64 3.80
C LEU A 83 4.49 8.00 2.58
N LEU A 84 4.41 7.07 1.65
CA LEU A 84 3.42 7.00 0.62
C LEU A 84 2.38 5.99 1.08
N LEU A 85 1.13 6.39 1.16
CA LEU A 85 0.04 5.50 1.50
C LEU A 85 -0.68 5.07 0.23
N ASP A 86 -0.47 3.83 -0.22
CA ASP A 86 -1.32 3.23 -1.22
C ASP A 86 -2.54 2.58 -0.55
N VAL A 87 -3.73 3.13 -0.86
CA VAL A 87 -5.00 2.69 -0.27
C VAL A 87 -5.50 1.40 -0.91
N ASN A 88 -5.18 1.17 -2.21
CA ASN A 88 -5.48 -0.08 -2.88
C ASN A 88 -4.68 -1.24 -2.28
N ASN A 89 -3.39 -1.03 -2.00
CA ASN A 89 -2.53 -2.02 -1.33
C ASN A 89 -3.06 -2.43 0.03
N VAL A 90 -3.58 -1.45 0.81
CA VAL A 90 -4.26 -1.75 2.09
C VAL A 90 -5.49 -2.62 1.85
N PHE A 91 -6.31 -2.29 0.85
CA PHE A 91 -7.54 -3.03 0.54
C PHE A 91 -7.24 -4.45 0.07
N VAL A 92 -6.34 -4.61 -0.89
CA VAL A 92 -5.88 -5.91 -1.43
C VAL A 92 -5.32 -6.79 -0.32
N SER A 93 -4.39 -6.26 0.49
CA SER A 93 -3.80 -7.00 1.59
C SER A 93 -4.83 -7.40 2.64
N ALA A 94 -5.77 -6.51 2.98
CA ALA A 94 -6.83 -6.79 3.95
C ALA A 94 -7.75 -7.91 3.48
N ALA A 95 -8.16 -7.90 2.21
CA ALA A 95 -8.97 -8.95 1.62
C ALA A 95 -8.24 -10.30 1.59
N ASN A 96 -7.00 -10.32 1.12
CA ASN A 96 -6.22 -11.56 0.96
C ASN A 96 -5.84 -12.22 2.29
N HIS A 97 -5.60 -11.44 3.34
CA HIS A 97 -5.20 -11.95 4.65
C HIS A 97 -6.33 -11.99 5.68
N GLY A 98 -7.50 -11.43 5.37
CA GLY A 98 -8.68 -11.45 6.26
C GLY A 98 -8.55 -10.53 7.47
N PHE A 99 -7.82 -9.41 7.37
CA PHE A 99 -7.77 -8.39 8.42
C PHE A 99 -8.63 -7.16 8.08
N SER A 100 -8.83 -6.27 9.03
CA SER A 100 -9.61 -5.05 8.82
C SER A 100 -8.76 -3.93 8.21
N ALA A 101 -9.08 -3.49 6.99
CA ALA A 101 -8.46 -2.32 6.38
C ALA A 101 -8.64 -1.04 7.23
N LEU A 102 -9.80 -0.89 7.89
CA LEU A 102 -10.06 0.25 8.79
C LEU A 102 -9.16 0.23 10.02
N GLN A 103 -8.91 -0.96 10.59
CA GLN A 103 -7.99 -1.08 11.72
C GLN A 103 -6.54 -0.81 11.28
N TYR A 104 -6.13 -1.34 10.12
CA TYR A 104 -4.82 -1.05 9.55
C TYR A 104 -4.61 0.47 9.40
N LEU A 105 -5.58 1.18 8.80
CA LEU A 105 -5.52 2.63 8.65
C LEU A 105 -5.58 3.39 9.98
N ALA A 106 -6.21 2.81 11.02
CA ALA A 106 -6.20 3.39 12.37
C ALA A 106 -4.80 3.31 13.01
N ASP A 107 -4.07 2.23 12.74
CA ASP A 107 -2.73 1.96 13.29
C ASP A 107 -1.61 2.52 12.41
N PHE A 108 -1.90 2.89 11.15
CA PHE A 108 -0.92 3.46 10.23
C PHE A 108 -0.46 4.85 10.69
N PRO A 109 0.84 5.18 10.58
CA PRO A 109 1.37 6.48 11.01
C PRO A 109 1.03 7.61 10.04
N LEU A 110 -0.26 7.96 9.92
CA LEU A 110 -0.81 8.93 8.97
C LEU A 110 -0.11 10.30 9.00
N ALA A 111 0.37 10.75 10.16
CA ALA A 111 1.09 12.01 10.28
C ALA A 111 2.41 12.08 9.47
N ARG A 112 2.89 10.95 8.98
CA ARG A 112 4.10 10.85 8.14
C ARG A 112 3.79 10.75 6.65
N VAL A 113 2.52 10.66 6.27
CA VAL A 113 2.09 10.51 4.87
C VAL A 113 2.30 11.82 4.11
N GLY A 114 3.10 11.77 3.07
CA GLY A 114 3.36 12.87 2.15
C GLY A 114 2.63 12.76 0.82
N GLU A 115 2.19 11.56 0.46
CA GLU A 115 1.50 11.25 -0.79
C GLU A 115 0.58 10.05 -0.62
N ILE A 116 -0.53 10.02 -1.38
CA ILE A 116 -1.47 8.90 -1.41
C ILE A 116 -1.57 8.38 -2.83
N HIS A 117 -1.53 7.06 -3.01
CA HIS A 117 -1.87 6.39 -4.26
C HIS A 117 -3.23 5.72 -4.18
N LEU A 118 -3.95 5.74 -5.32
CA LEU A 118 -5.21 5.07 -5.55
C LEU A 118 -5.11 4.32 -6.88
N ALA A 119 -5.38 3.03 -6.85
CA ALA A 119 -5.30 2.17 -8.02
C ALA A 119 -6.49 1.21 -8.11
N GLY A 120 -6.64 0.55 -9.24
CA GLY A 120 -7.50 -0.61 -9.41
C GLY A 120 -6.78 -1.91 -9.11
N HIS A 121 -7.54 -2.97 -8.92
CA HIS A 121 -7.05 -4.33 -8.70
C HIS A 121 -7.89 -5.33 -9.51
N ALA A 122 -7.31 -6.49 -9.79
CA ALA A 122 -8.00 -7.61 -10.42
C ALA A 122 -8.45 -8.65 -9.39
N GLU A 123 -9.56 -9.32 -9.68
CA GLU A 123 -10.03 -10.46 -8.91
C GLU A 123 -9.68 -11.74 -9.66
N GLN A 124 -9.00 -12.66 -8.99
CA GLN A 124 -8.74 -14.01 -9.48
C GLN A 124 -9.45 -15.01 -8.58
N SER A 125 -10.27 -15.85 -9.20
CA SER A 125 -10.95 -16.93 -8.50
C SER A 125 -10.51 -18.26 -9.09
N ASP A 126 -10.10 -19.19 -8.23
CA ASP A 126 -9.80 -20.55 -8.59
C ASP A 126 -10.44 -21.53 -7.57
N ASP A 127 -10.16 -22.84 -7.71
CA ASP A 127 -10.67 -23.87 -6.82
C ASP A 127 -10.19 -23.71 -5.36
N ASP A 128 -9.13 -22.92 -5.12
CA ASP A 128 -8.55 -22.67 -3.80
C ASP A 128 -9.10 -21.38 -3.13
N GLY A 129 -9.88 -20.55 -3.85
CA GLY A 129 -10.56 -19.36 -3.34
C GLY A 129 -10.40 -18.10 -4.20
N GLU A 130 -10.79 -16.98 -3.63
CA GLU A 130 -10.67 -15.65 -4.23
C GLU A 130 -9.35 -15.00 -3.80
N LEU A 131 -8.64 -14.38 -4.74
CA LEU A 131 -7.43 -13.62 -4.52
C LEU A 131 -7.54 -12.28 -5.25
N LEU A 132 -7.31 -11.18 -4.55
CA LEU A 132 -7.16 -9.87 -5.18
C LEU A 132 -5.70 -9.68 -5.60
N ILE A 133 -5.52 -9.22 -6.84
CA ILE A 133 -4.20 -8.91 -7.41
C ILE A 133 -4.09 -7.41 -7.60
N ASP A 134 -3.02 -6.85 -7.09
CA ASP A 134 -2.67 -5.45 -7.23
C ASP A 134 -2.13 -5.18 -8.65
N SER A 135 -3.06 -5.11 -9.60
CA SER A 135 -2.74 -5.11 -11.04
C SER A 135 -2.61 -3.72 -11.65
N HIS A 136 -3.18 -2.71 -11.01
CA HIS A 136 -3.24 -1.33 -11.51
C HIS A 136 -3.71 -1.22 -12.97
N ASP A 137 -4.67 -2.07 -13.37
CA ASP A 137 -5.12 -2.21 -14.75
C ASP A 137 -6.60 -1.85 -14.97
N GLY A 138 -7.24 -1.29 -13.95
CA GLY A 138 -8.65 -0.95 -13.91
C GLY A 138 -8.97 0.30 -13.09
N PRO A 139 -10.25 0.71 -13.07
CA PRO A 139 -10.69 1.85 -12.27
C PRO A 139 -10.55 1.58 -10.77
N VAL A 140 -10.41 2.66 -10.01
CA VAL A 140 -10.40 2.59 -8.54
C VAL A 140 -11.73 2.04 -8.03
N ALA A 141 -11.69 0.98 -7.22
CA ALA A 141 -12.89 0.32 -6.72
C ALA A 141 -13.62 1.19 -5.67
N ASP A 142 -14.96 1.05 -5.59
CA ASP A 142 -15.79 1.79 -4.62
C ASP A 142 -15.33 1.62 -3.17
N ALA A 143 -14.82 0.44 -2.82
CA ALA A 143 -14.30 0.17 -1.49
C ALA A 143 -13.02 0.97 -1.20
N VAL A 144 -12.14 1.13 -2.18
CA VAL A 144 -10.92 1.93 -2.09
C VAL A 144 -11.27 3.41 -1.96
N TRP A 145 -12.24 3.91 -2.74
CA TRP A 145 -12.75 5.27 -2.60
C TRP A 145 -13.27 5.58 -1.18
N LYS A 146 -14.01 4.64 -0.58
CA LYS A 146 -14.51 4.80 0.79
C LYS A 146 -13.38 4.86 1.82
N LEU A 147 -12.34 4.03 1.66
CA LEU A 147 -11.16 4.08 2.53
C LEU A 147 -10.41 5.41 2.37
N PHE A 148 -10.27 5.89 1.14
CA PHE A 148 -9.66 7.19 0.85
C PHE A 148 -10.41 8.35 1.54
N GLU A 149 -11.75 8.38 1.45
CA GLU A 149 -12.55 9.38 2.17
C GLU A 149 -12.27 9.38 3.69
N ILE A 150 -12.15 8.19 4.29
CA ILE A 150 -11.82 8.04 5.72
C ILE A 150 -10.41 8.55 6.03
N VAL A 151 -9.44 8.26 5.16
CA VAL A 151 -8.07 8.74 5.31
C VAL A 151 -8.04 10.27 5.24
N ILE A 152 -8.67 10.87 4.23
CA ILE A 152 -8.70 12.33 4.06
C ILE A 152 -9.44 13.01 5.22
N ALA A 153 -10.49 12.39 5.76
CA ALA A 153 -11.18 12.92 6.94
C ALA A 153 -10.27 13.00 8.18
N ARG A 154 -9.25 12.16 8.29
CA ARG A 154 -8.30 12.13 9.42
C ARG A 154 -7.05 12.96 9.17
N LEU A 155 -6.51 12.85 7.96
CA LEU A 155 -5.21 13.43 7.60
C LEU A 155 -5.34 14.86 7.08
N GLY A 156 -6.44 15.18 6.43
CA GLY A 156 -6.58 16.37 5.59
C GLY A 156 -6.12 16.13 4.16
N PRO A 157 -6.17 17.16 3.31
CA PRO A 157 -5.76 17.07 1.91
C PRO A 157 -4.26 16.82 1.78
N VAL A 158 -3.90 15.80 1.02
CA VAL A 158 -2.52 15.41 0.69
C VAL A 158 -2.43 15.19 -0.83
N PRO A 159 -1.29 15.44 -1.48
CA PRO A 159 -1.06 15.05 -2.87
C PRO A 159 -1.52 13.62 -3.11
N THR A 160 -2.32 13.42 -4.16
CA THR A 160 -2.92 12.12 -4.45
C THR A 160 -2.73 11.80 -5.92
N LEU A 161 -2.23 10.62 -6.22
CA LEU A 161 -2.02 10.07 -7.56
C LEU A 161 -3.05 8.96 -7.84
N ILE A 162 -3.61 8.97 -9.05
CA ILE A 162 -4.29 7.80 -9.61
C ILE A 162 -3.25 7.01 -10.39
N GLU A 163 -2.98 5.79 -9.95
CA GLU A 163 -2.02 4.90 -10.58
C GLU A 163 -2.73 3.91 -11.48
N TRP A 164 -2.30 3.85 -12.75
CA TRP A 164 -2.87 2.96 -13.75
C TRP A 164 -1.76 2.53 -14.71
N ASP A 165 -1.19 1.33 -14.52
CA ASP A 165 0.07 0.88 -15.12
C ASP A 165 -0.11 0.06 -16.40
N SER A 166 -1.24 -0.62 -16.53
CA SER A 166 -1.55 -1.45 -17.71
C SER A 166 -3.00 -1.26 -18.15
N ASN A 167 -3.35 -1.71 -19.36
CA ASN A 167 -4.67 -1.49 -19.94
C ASN A 167 -5.12 -0.02 -19.88
N ILE A 168 -4.18 0.90 -20.11
CA ILE A 168 -4.38 2.34 -19.92
C ILE A 168 -5.56 2.82 -20.75
N PRO A 169 -6.61 3.40 -20.11
CA PRO A 169 -7.80 3.84 -20.82
C PRO A 169 -7.57 5.18 -21.53
N ASP A 170 -8.56 5.61 -22.28
CA ASP A 170 -8.57 6.94 -22.87
C ASP A 170 -8.48 8.05 -21.81
N TRP A 171 -7.81 9.14 -22.15
CA TRP A 171 -7.59 10.28 -21.27
C TRP A 171 -8.83 10.80 -20.51
N PRO A 172 -10.07 10.86 -21.10
CA PRO A 172 -11.26 11.27 -20.37
C PRO A 172 -11.57 10.40 -19.14
N VAL A 173 -11.24 9.10 -19.19
CA VAL A 173 -11.46 8.17 -18.05
C VAL A 173 -10.47 8.48 -16.93
N LEU A 174 -9.17 8.56 -17.23
CA LEU A 174 -8.15 8.94 -16.22
C LEU A 174 -8.45 10.30 -15.58
N LYS A 175 -8.88 11.26 -16.40
CA LYS A 175 -9.27 12.58 -15.93
C LYS A 175 -10.48 12.51 -14.99
N ALA A 176 -11.43 11.62 -15.25
CA ALA A 176 -12.60 11.45 -14.38
C ALA A 176 -12.22 10.87 -13.02
N GLU A 177 -11.32 9.88 -12.97
CA GLU A 177 -10.77 9.32 -11.74
C GLU A 177 -10.06 10.42 -10.91
N ALA A 178 -9.16 11.18 -11.55
CA ALA A 178 -8.48 12.29 -10.88
C ALA A 178 -9.46 13.37 -10.38
N ALA A 179 -10.53 13.67 -11.12
CA ALA A 179 -11.56 14.61 -10.70
C ALA A 179 -12.38 14.08 -9.52
N ALA A 180 -12.61 12.76 -9.43
CA ALA A 180 -13.25 12.13 -8.28
C ALA A 180 -12.40 12.31 -7.02
N ALA A 181 -11.09 12.02 -7.08
CA ALA A 181 -10.16 12.27 -5.98
C ALA A 181 -10.17 13.74 -5.56
N GLN A 182 -10.06 14.66 -6.52
CA GLN A 182 -10.06 16.10 -6.24
C GLN A 182 -11.37 16.55 -5.57
N SER A 183 -12.50 15.97 -5.95
CA SER A 183 -13.79 16.30 -5.35
C SER A 183 -13.86 15.90 -3.86
N ILE A 184 -13.23 14.79 -3.48
CA ILE A 184 -13.13 14.35 -2.08
C ILE A 184 -12.27 15.34 -1.29
N LEU A 185 -11.09 15.69 -1.82
CA LEU A 185 -10.18 16.66 -1.19
C LEU A 185 -10.86 18.03 -0.99
N ASP A 186 -11.57 18.53 -2.00
CA ASP A 186 -12.25 19.82 -1.96
C ASP A 186 -13.42 19.84 -0.95
N ARG A 187 -14.15 18.73 -0.81
CA ARG A 187 -15.21 18.60 0.20
C ARG A 187 -14.64 18.74 1.60
N HIS A 188 -13.50 18.12 1.86
CA HIS A 188 -12.85 18.19 3.16
C HIS A 188 -12.38 19.61 3.49
N VAL A 189 -11.73 20.30 2.55
CA VAL A 189 -11.29 21.71 2.73
C VAL A 189 -12.47 22.63 3.04
N ARG A 190 -13.59 22.47 2.33
CA ARG A 190 -14.81 23.25 2.58
C ARG A 190 -15.41 22.97 3.95
N GLY A 191 -15.46 21.69 4.37
CA GLY A 191 -15.95 21.30 5.69
C GLY A 191 -15.15 21.96 6.83
N MET A 192 -13.82 21.97 6.72
CA MET A 192 -12.94 22.63 7.71
C MET A 192 -13.20 24.14 7.83
N ARG A 193 -13.44 24.83 6.70
CA ARG A 193 -13.71 26.29 6.72
C ARG A 193 -15.04 26.66 7.35
N HIS A 194 -16.00 25.74 7.43
CA HIS A 194 -17.30 25.99 8.06
C HIS A 194 -17.29 25.62 9.55
N ALA A 195 -16.28 24.87 10.01
CA ALA A 195 -16.14 24.43 11.40
C ALA A 195 -15.20 25.33 12.23
N ALA A 196 -14.48 26.25 11.59
CA ALA A 196 -13.59 27.24 12.21
C ALA A 196 -14.25 28.62 12.31
#